data_bd5c2bf99572a4bd11a1ce0e781e34b8
#
_entry.id   bd5c2bf99572a4bd11a1ce0e781e34b8
#
_cell.length_a   1.000
_cell.length_b   1.000
_cell.length_c   1.000
_cell.angle_alpha   90.00
_cell.angle_beta   90.00
_cell.angle_gamma   90.00
#
_symmetry.space_group_name_H-M   'P 1'
#
loop_
_entity.id
_entity.type
_entity.pdbx_description
1 polymer ?
#
loop_
_entity_poly.entity_id
_entity_poly.type
_entity_poly.pdbx_seq_one_letter_code
_entity_poly.pdbx_strand_id
1 'polypeptide(L)'
;MLASVLIVAAGRGRRFGDPLPKQYLSVAGICSLRRCLDLFLSLGSIGAVQVVIHPEDMPLYSDAVAGLTDMRLLPPVAGGETRSKSVTCGLQALEAHTPDCVLVHDAARPFVSARIIADVLAALETSQAAFAAMPVVDALWRVEDGAALSPVSRDGLWRAQTP
;
A
#
# COMPACT_ATOMS: atom_id res chain seq x y z
N MET A 1 10.37 18.33 -1.05
CA MET A 1 9.61 17.35 -1.88
C MET A 1 8.26 17.10 -1.24
N LEU A 2 7.17 17.30 -1.98
CA LEU A 2 5.80 17.02 -1.53
C LEU A 2 5.31 15.73 -2.21
N ALA A 3 5.13 14.68 -1.45
CA ALA A 3 4.71 13.38 -1.97
C ALA A 3 3.19 13.25 -2.03
N SER A 4 2.68 12.52 -3.01
CA SER A 4 1.34 11.94 -2.95
C SER A 4 1.40 10.48 -2.54
N VAL A 5 0.36 9.98 -1.89
CA VAL A 5 0.24 8.58 -1.51
C VAL A 5 -0.89 7.93 -2.30
N LEU A 6 -0.58 6.77 -2.89
CA LEU A 6 -1.54 5.88 -3.52
C LEU A 6 -1.74 4.66 -2.62
N ILE A 7 -2.89 4.56 -1.96
CA ILE A 7 -3.23 3.41 -1.12
C ILE A 7 -4.03 2.39 -1.95
N VAL A 8 -3.45 1.20 -2.17
CA VAL A 8 -4.09 0.14 -2.95
C VAL A 8 -4.95 -0.73 -2.03
N ALA A 9 -6.26 -0.59 -2.15
CA ALA A 9 -7.28 -1.26 -1.35
C ALA A 9 -8.27 -2.12 -2.19
N ALA A 10 -8.01 -2.32 -3.49
CA ALA A 10 -8.90 -3.05 -4.39
C ALA A 10 -8.77 -4.59 -4.30
N GLY A 11 -7.88 -5.12 -3.48
CA GLY A 11 -7.61 -6.55 -3.36
C GLY A 11 -8.70 -7.31 -2.62
N ARG A 12 -9.20 -8.43 -3.19
CA ARG A 12 -10.23 -9.29 -2.58
C ARG A 12 -9.70 -10.29 -1.56
N GLY A 13 -8.39 -10.40 -1.37
CA GLY A 13 -7.80 -11.24 -0.32
C GLY A 13 -8.18 -12.73 -0.35
N ARG A 14 -8.48 -13.31 -1.54
CA ARG A 14 -9.00 -14.69 -1.72
C ARG A 14 -8.26 -15.78 -0.93
N ARG A 15 -7.00 -15.54 -0.59
CA ARG A 15 -6.16 -16.48 0.17
C ARG A 15 -6.44 -16.50 1.67
N PHE A 16 -7.23 -15.55 2.19
CA PHE A 16 -7.48 -15.41 3.62
C PHE A 16 -8.77 -16.10 4.08
N GLY A 17 -9.68 -16.46 3.13
CA GLY A 17 -10.91 -17.19 3.43
C GLY A 17 -12.03 -16.38 4.13
N ASP A 18 -11.79 -15.12 4.47
CA ASP A 18 -12.77 -14.25 5.09
C ASP A 18 -13.61 -13.56 3.99
N PRO A 19 -14.95 -13.44 4.14
CA PRO A 19 -15.79 -12.70 3.20
C PRO A 19 -15.48 -11.20 3.20
N LEU A 20 -14.96 -10.63 4.31
CA LEU A 20 -14.54 -9.24 4.40
C LEU A 20 -13.12 -9.07 3.88
N PRO A 21 -12.85 -8.14 2.91
CA PRO A 21 -11.51 -7.89 2.43
C PRO A 21 -10.59 -7.39 3.56
N LYS A 22 -9.33 -7.87 3.57
CA LYS A 22 -8.36 -7.65 4.66
C LYS A 22 -8.19 -6.21 5.10
N GLN A 23 -8.24 -5.27 4.15
CA GLN A 23 -8.07 -3.85 4.41
C GLN A 23 -9.19 -3.25 5.27
N TYR A 24 -10.34 -3.92 5.34
CA TYR A 24 -11.48 -3.50 6.16
C TYR A 24 -11.61 -4.32 7.46
N LEU A 25 -10.76 -5.33 7.67
CA LEU A 25 -10.71 -6.05 8.94
C LEU A 25 -10.27 -5.11 10.06
N SER A 26 -11.01 -5.17 11.17
CA SER A 26 -10.72 -4.38 12.37
C SER A 26 -9.59 -5.01 13.18
N VAL A 27 -8.60 -4.20 13.51
CA VAL A 27 -7.52 -4.54 14.44
C VAL A 27 -7.59 -3.55 15.61
N ALA A 28 -7.95 -4.03 16.78
CA ALA A 28 -8.19 -3.20 17.96
C ALA A 28 -9.17 -2.03 17.68
N GLY A 29 -10.32 -2.35 17.08
CA GLY A 29 -11.41 -1.40 16.84
C GLY A 29 -11.26 -0.49 15.62
N ILE A 30 -10.13 -0.50 14.92
CA ILE A 30 -9.86 0.36 13.75
C ILE A 30 -9.45 -0.51 12.57
N CYS A 31 -10.07 -0.33 11.40
CA CYS A 31 -9.72 -1.12 10.23
C CYS A 31 -8.35 -0.73 9.65
N SER A 32 -7.76 -1.67 8.92
CA SER A 32 -6.40 -1.53 8.36
C SER A 32 -6.25 -0.31 7.47
N LEU A 33 -7.21 -0.07 6.56
CA LEU A 33 -7.23 1.09 5.67
C LEU A 33 -7.24 2.40 6.48
N ARG A 34 -8.11 2.50 7.51
CA ARG A 34 -8.21 3.70 8.34
C ARG A 34 -6.90 4.01 9.04
N ARG A 35 -6.18 3.01 9.56
CA ARG A 35 -4.86 3.21 10.17
C ARG A 35 -3.84 3.76 9.19
N CYS A 36 -3.85 3.26 7.95
CA CYS A 36 -3.00 3.82 6.90
C CYS A 36 -3.35 5.30 6.63
N LEU A 37 -4.63 5.62 6.50
CA LEU A 37 -5.10 6.99 6.26
C LEU A 37 -4.70 7.92 7.40
N ASP A 38 -4.98 7.53 8.64
CA ASP A 38 -4.64 8.34 9.83
C ASP A 38 -3.14 8.64 9.87
N LEU A 39 -2.28 7.65 9.55
CA LEU A 39 -0.83 7.87 9.51
C LEU A 39 -0.44 8.84 8.38
N PHE A 40 -0.81 8.54 7.12
CA PHE A 40 -0.36 9.36 5.99
C PHE A 40 -0.90 10.80 6.07
N LEU A 41 -2.14 10.98 6.51
CA LEU A 41 -2.72 12.30 6.73
C LEU A 41 -2.09 13.06 7.92
N SER A 42 -1.45 12.39 8.87
CA SER A 42 -0.71 13.05 9.94
C SER A 42 0.63 13.66 9.50
N LEU A 43 1.13 13.28 8.31
CA LEU A 43 2.46 13.69 7.84
C LEU A 43 2.37 14.95 6.98
N GLY A 44 3.15 15.98 7.34
CA GLY A 44 3.22 17.24 6.58
C GLY A 44 3.94 17.12 5.22
N SER A 45 4.68 16.02 4.99
CA SER A 45 5.34 15.73 3.71
C SER A 45 4.38 15.14 2.65
N ILE A 46 3.13 14.84 3.03
CA ILE A 46 2.12 14.28 2.14
C ILE A 46 1.15 15.38 1.70
N GLY A 47 1.05 15.59 0.40
CA GLY A 47 0.19 16.61 -0.21
C GLY A 47 -1.18 16.09 -0.66
N ALA A 48 -1.26 14.81 -1.04
CA ALA A 48 -2.52 14.17 -1.43
C ALA A 48 -2.50 12.68 -1.10
N VAL A 49 -3.67 12.12 -0.80
CA VAL A 49 -3.88 10.69 -0.55
C VAL A 49 -4.99 10.19 -1.46
N GLN A 50 -4.64 9.33 -2.39
CA GLN A 50 -5.57 8.66 -3.30
C GLN A 50 -5.77 7.22 -2.86
N VAL A 51 -7.02 6.80 -2.69
CA VAL A 51 -7.35 5.39 -2.40
C VAL A 51 -7.93 4.74 -3.63
N VAL A 52 -7.42 3.54 -3.96
CA VAL A 52 -7.98 2.69 -5.03
C VAL A 52 -8.72 1.54 -4.37
N ILE A 53 -10.02 1.42 -4.63
CA ILE A 53 -10.90 0.42 -4.03
C ILE A 53 -11.50 -0.51 -5.09
N HIS A 54 -11.99 -1.67 -4.66
CA HIS A 54 -12.89 -2.44 -5.52
C HIS A 54 -14.23 -1.71 -5.64
N PRO A 55 -14.87 -1.65 -6.82
CA PRO A 55 -16.13 -0.91 -7.01
C PRO A 55 -17.24 -1.29 -6.01
N GLU A 56 -17.33 -2.57 -5.64
CA GLU A 56 -18.32 -3.06 -4.69
C GLU A 56 -18.01 -2.72 -3.23
N ASP A 57 -16.80 -2.25 -2.92
CA ASP A 57 -16.37 -1.95 -1.56
C ASP A 57 -16.67 -0.49 -1.15
N MET A 58 -17.42 0.27 -1.96
CA MET A 58 -17.76 1.66 -1.64
C MET A 58 -18.42 1.83 -0.25
N PRO A 59 -19.38 0.98 0.19
CA PRO A 59 -19.94 1.08 1.54
C PRO A 59 -18.88 0.89 2.63
N LEU A 60 -18.01 -0.13 2.49
CA LEU A 60 -16.92 -0.40 3.43
C LEU A 60 -15.89 0.74 3.48
N TYR A 61 -15.60 1.33 2.32
CA TYR A 61 -14.74 2.51 2.24
C TYR A 61 -15.38 3.70 2.96
N SER A 62 -16.66 3.98 2.73
CA SER A 62 -17.37 5.09 3.37
C SER A 62 -17.34 4.97 4.90
N ASP A 63 -17.53 3.76 5.43
CA ASP A 63 -17.40 3.49 6.86
C ASP A 63 -15.98 3.71 7.37
N ALA A 64 -14.97 3.28 6.60
CA ALA A 64 -13.56 3.42 6.97
C ALA A 64 -13.10 4.88 7.04
N VAL A 65 -13.65 5.77 6.18
CA VAL A 65 -13.29 7.19 6.14
C VAL A 65 -14.22 8.08 6.96
N ALA A 66 -15.23 7.50 7.62
CA ALA A 66 -16.19 8.26 8.41
C ALA A 66 -15.48 9.21 9.41
N GLY A 67 -15.90 10.48 9.40
CA GLY A 67 -15.31 11.54 10.25
C GLY A 67 -13.95 12.09 9.79
N LEU A 68 -13.37 11.61 8.68
CA LEU A 68 -12.21 12.26 8.06
C LEU A 68 -12.68 13.46 7.22
N THR A 69 -12.13 14.64 7.52
CA THR A 69 -12.45 15.91 6.83
C THR A 69 -11.22 16.52 6.17
N ASP A 70 -10.10 15.82 6.12
CA ASP A 70 -8.86 16.31 5.55
C ASP A 70 -8.96 16.44 4.02
N MET A 71 -8.78 17.64 3.51
CA MET A 71 -8.89 17.96 2.08
C MET A 71 -7.85 17.24 1.21
N ARG A 72 -6.78 16.69 1.80
CA ARG A 72 -5.77 15.89 1.10
C ARG A 72 -6.28 14.48 0.75
N LEU A 73 -7.33 14.00 1.42
CA LEU A 73 -7.97 12.73 1.05
C LEU A 73 -8.87 12.95 -0.17
N LEU A 74 -8.42 12.42 -1.30
CA LEU A 74 -9.15 12.54 -2.57
C LEU A 74 -10.31 11.53 -2.64
N PRO A 75 -11.32 11.78 -3.49
CA PRO A 75 -12.36 10.80 -3.77
C PRO A 75 -11.75 9.48 -4.22
N PRO A 76 -12.27 8.32 -3.78
CA PRO A 76 -11.71 7.04 -4.15
C PRO A 76 -11.91 6.74 -5.63
N VAL A 77 -11.00 5.98 -6.23
CA VAL A 77 -11.13 5.51 -7.61
C VAL A 77 -11.27 3.98 -7.67
N ALA A 78 -11.97 3.50 -8.70
CA ALA A 78 -12.12 2.09 -8.92
C ALA A 78 -10.79 1.46 -9.38
N GLY A 79 -10.42 0.33 -8.79
CA GLY A 79 -9.29 -0.48 -9.21
C GLY A 79 -9.62 -1.36 -10.41
N GLY A 80 -8.57 -1.91 -11.02
CA GLY A 80 -8.68 -2.89 -12.10
C GLY A 80 -8.57 -4.34 -11.60
N GLU A 81 -8.60 -5.27 -12.54
CA GLU A 81 -8.57 -6.72 -12.27
C GLU A 81 -7.27 -7.20 -11.60
N THR A 82 -6.19 -6.45 -11.74
CA THR A 82 -4.88 -6.77 -11.16
C THR A 82 -4.37 -5.63 -10.28
N ARG A 83 -3.40 -5.96 -9.40
CA ARG A 83 -2.73 -4.92 -8.60
C ARG A 83 -2.09 -3.84 -9.49
N SER A 84 -1.42 -4.24 -10.57
CA SER A 84 -0.80 -3.30 -11.50
C SER A 84 -1.81 -2.38 -12.16
N LYS A 85 -2.94 -2.90 -12.65
CA LYS A 85 -4.04 -2.09 -13.21
C LYS A 85 -4.62 -1.13 -12.17
N SER A 86 -4.80 -1.59 -10.93
CA SER A 86 -5.26 -0.73 -9.82
C SER A 86 -4.27 0.41 -9.54
N VAL A 87 -2.97 0.12 -9.53
CA VAL A 87 -1.92 1.15 -9.40
C VAL A 87 -2.01 2.15 -10.55
N THR A 88 -2.16 1.69 -11.79
CA THR A 88 -2.31 2.57 -12.96
C THR A 88 -3.51 3.51 -12.82
N CYS A 89 -4.68 2.99 -12.41
CA CYS A 89 -5.87 3.83 -12.19
C CYS A 89 -5.61 4.94 -11.15
N GLY A 90 -4.95 4.57 -10.05
CA GLY A 90 -4.63 5.54 -9.00
C GLY A 90 -3.58 6.56 -9.42
N LEU A 91 -2.56 6.18 -10.18
CA LEU A 91 -1.56 7.11 -10.72
C LEU A 91 -2.19 8.11 -11.67
N GLN A 92 -3.08 7.65 -12.58
CA GLN A 92 -3.83 8.52 -13.48
C GLN A 92 -4.68 9.54 -12.72
N ALA A 93 -5.32 9.15 -11.62
CA ALA A 93 -6.09 10.08 -10.78
C ALA A 93 -5.20 11.13 -10.10
N LEU A 94 -3.94 10.80 -9.81
CA LEU A 94 -2.99 11.72 -9.21
C LEU A 94 -2.30 12.67 -10.21
N GLU A 95 -2.40 12.43 -11.52
CA GLU A 95 -1.75 13.28 -12.53
C GLU A 95 -2.13 14.77 -12.42
N ALA A 96 -3.39 15.06 -12.10
CA ALA A 96 -3.86 16.43 -11.93
C ALA A 96 -3.24 17.16 -10.73
N HIS A 97 -2.67 16.42 -9.78
CA HIS A 97 -2.04 16.97 -8.57
C HIS A 97 -0.53 17.18 -8.74
N THR A 98 0.06 16.78 -9.87
CA THR A 98 1.48 16.97 -10.23
C THR A 98 2.46 16.74 -9.05
N PRO A 99 2.41 15.59 -8.36
CA PRO A 99 3.27 15.34 -7.22
C PRO A 99 4.73 15.18 -7.64
N ASP A 100 5.67 15.58 -6.77
CA ASP A 100 7.12 15.34 -6.98
C ASP A 100 7.43 13.83 -7.00
N CYS A 101 6.74 13.06 -6.16
CA CYS A 101 6.81 11.61 -6.14
C CYS A 101 5.51 10.98 -5.63
N VAL A 102 5.32 9.69 -5.90
CA VAL A 102 4.16 8.92 -5.44
C VAL A 102 4.62 7.71 -4.62
N LEU A 103 4.16 7.63 -3.38
CA LEU A 103 4.33 6.47 -2.51
C LEU A 103 3.19 5.49 -2.77
N VAL A 104 3.50 4.27 -3.25
CA VAL A 104 2.49 3.22 -3.48
C VAL A 104 2.44 2.30 -2.27
N HIS A 105 1.34 2.33 -1.51
CA HIS A 105 1.18 1.60 -0.26
C HIS A 105 0.03 0.59 -0.30
N ASP A 106 0.24 -0.59 0.28
CA ASP A 106 -0.78 -1.63 0.41
C ASP A 106 -1.67 -1.35 1.64
N ALA A 107 -2.98 -1.16 1.46
CA ALA A 107 -3.95 -0.89 2.54
C ALA A 107 -3.99 -1.99 3.64
N ALA A 108 -3.50 -3.19 3.36
CA ALA A 108 -3.41 -4.29 4.32
C ALA A 108 -2.12 -4.26 5.18
N ARG A 109 -1.34 -3.17 5.13
CA ARG A 109 -0.10 -2.99 5.90
C ARG A 109 -0.23 -1.79 6.87
N PRO A 110 -1.04 -1.90 7.93
CA PRO A 110 -1.40 -0.75 8.79
C PRO A 110 -0.29 -0.28 9.73
N PHE A 111 0.83 -1.00 9.81
CA PHE A 111 1.88 -0.74 10.80
C PHE A 111 3.17 -0.17 10.21
N VAL A 112 3.09 0.46 9.04
CA VAL A 112 4.21 1.27 8.54
C VAL A 112 4.43 2.45 9.49
N SER A 113 5.68 2.79 9.77
CA SER A 113 6.01 3.92 10.65
C SER A 113 6.34 5.18 9.87
N ALA A 114 6.14 6.34 10.49
CA ALA A 114 6.56 7.63 9.94
C ALA A 114 8.06 7.66 9.59
N ARG A 115 8.88 6.94 10.36
CA ARG A 115 10.32 6.81 10.09
C ARG A 115 10.58 6.11 8.76
N ILE A 116 9.93 4.97 8.50
CA ILE A 116 10.10 4.25 7.22
C ILE A 116 9.71 5.14 6.05
N ILE A 117 8.62 5.89 6.19
CA ILE A 117 8.18 6.83 5.15
C ILE A 117 9.24 7.92 4.92
N ALA A 118 9.78 8.50 5.99
CA ALA A 118 10.84 9.50 5.90
C ALA A 118 12.12 8.95 5.25
N ASP A 119 12.52 7.72 5.61
CA ASP A 119 13.71 7.05 5.05
C ASP A 119 13.52 6.80 3.54
N VAL A 120 12.32 6.38 3.09
CA VAL A 120 12.00 6.20 1.66
C VAL A 120 12.02 7.53 0.91
N LEU A 121 11.44 8.60 1.48
CA LEU A 121 11.45 9.94 0.88
C LEU A 121 12.88 10.49 0.77
N ALA A 122 13.71 10.29 1.79
CA ALA A 122 15.12 10.70 1.76
C ALA A 122 15.91 9.94 0.67
N ALA A 123 15.65 8.64 0.48
CA ALA A 123 16.30 7.87 -0.58
C ALA A 123 15.92 8.37 -1.98
N LEU A 124 14.70 8.89 -2.17
CA LEU A 124 14.23 9.47 -3.43
C LEU A 124 14.91 10.80 -3.79
N GLU A 125 15.61 11.46 -2.87
CA GLU A 125 16.38 12.66 -3.17
C GLU A 125 17.59 12.37 -4.10
N THR A 126 18.08 11.13 -4.07
CA THR A 126 19.26 10.69 -4.84
C THR A 126 18.97 9.52 -5.79
N SER A 127 17.74 9.00 -5.80
CA SER A 127 17.35 7.83 -6.59
C SER A 127 16.02 8.05 -7.27
N GLN A 128 15.82 7.48 -8.46
CA GLN A 128 14.55 7.57 -9.19
C GLN A 128 13.43 6.69 -8.57
N ALA A 129 13.81 5.69 -7.78
CA ALA A 129 12.89 4.80 -7.09
C ALA A 129 13.51 4.31 -5.77
N ALA A 130 12.67 4.13 -4.77
CA ALA A 130 13.04 3.57 -3.47
C ALA A 130 11.88 2.75 -2.91
N PHE A 131 12.18 1.77 -2.07
CA PHE A 131 11.17 1.02 -1.33
C PHE A 131 11.74 0.46 -0.05
N ALA A 132 10.88 0.25 0.95
CA ALA A 132 11.26 -0.43 2.16
C ALA A 132 11.51 -1.92 1.88
N ALA A 133 12.56 -2.50 2.46
CA ALA A 133 12.90 -3.89 2.27
C ALA A 133 13.43 -4.52 3.56
N MET A 134 13.29 -5.84 3.67
CA MET A 134 13.85 -6.66 4.77
C MET A 134 14.68 -7.79 4.17
N PRO A 135 15.85 -8.12 4.75
CA PRO A 135 16.62 -9.27 4.30
C PRO A 135 15.80 -10.56 4.44
N VAL A 136 16.01 -11.49 3.52
CA VAL A 136 15.43 -12.82 3.63
C VAL A 136 16.18 -13.62 4.70
N VAL A 137 15.47 -14.02 5.75
CA VAL A 137 16.01 -14.83 6.85
C VAL A 137 15.55 -16.29 6.76
N ASP A 138 14.48 -16.56 6.03
CA ASP A 138 13.92 -17.89 5.86
C ASP A 138 14.78 -18.76 4.95
N ALA A 139 14.74 -20.08 5.13
CA ALA A 139 15.31 -21.02 4.18
C ALA A 139 14.46 -21.03 2.90
N LEU A 140 15.11 -20.83 1.76
CA LEU A 140 14.46 -20.86 0.45
C LEU A 140 14.80 -22.15 -0.28
N TRP A 141 13.79 -22.73 -0.92
CA TRP A 141 13.93 -23.94 -1.74
C TRP A 141 13.32 -23.72 -3.11
N ARG A 142 14.00 -24.18 -4.14
CA ARG A 142 13.41 -24.30 -5.47
C ARG A 142 12.46 -25.50 -5.46
N VAL A 143 11.27 -25.31 -6.04
CA VAL A 143 10.23 -26.34 -6.14
C VAL A 143 9.85 -26.47 -7.62
N GLU A 144 9.78 -27.70 -8.12
CA GLU A 144 9.19 -28.05 -9.42
C GLU A 144 8.16 -29.16 -9.21
N ASP A 145 7.03 -29.06 -9.89
CA ASP A 145 5.93 -30.04 -9.83
C ASP A 145 5.53 -30.45 -8.39
N GLY A 146 5.62 -29.50 -7.45
CA GLY A 146 5.30 -29.73 -6.05
C GLY A 146 6.39 -30.42 -5.21
N ALA A 147 7.53 -30.79 -5.83
CA ALA A 147 8.67 -31.40 -5.15
C ALA A 147 9.78 -30.37 -4.87
N ALA A 148 10.35 -30.39 -3.66
CA ALA A 148 11.50 -29.58 -3.32
C ALA A 148 12.75 -30.13 -4.00
N LEU A 149 13.41 -29.32 -4.83
CA LEU A 149 14.59 -29.73 -5.61
C LEU A 149 15.90 -29.41 -4.91
N SER A 150 16.10 -28.15 -4.55
CA SER A 150 17.39 -27.68 -4.02
C SER A 150 17.23 -26.43 -3.16
N PRO A 151 18.11 -26.22 -2.18
CA PRO A 151 18.18 -24.98 -1.45
C PRO A 151 18.60 -23.84 -2.39
N VAL A 152 18.09 -22.64 -2.14
CA VAL A 152 18.47 -21.41 -2.83
C VAL A 152 19.21 -20.53 -1.84
N SER A 153 20.40 -20.01 -2.23
CA SER A 153 21.09 -19.02 -1.40
C SER A 153 20.19 -17.79 -1.21
N ARG A 154 20.12 -17.31 0.02
CA ARG A 154 19.43 -16.07 0.38
C ARG A 154 20.35 -14.84 0.34
N ASP A 155 21.63 -15.02 0.03
CA ASP A 155 22.58 -13.92 -0.03
C ASP A 155 22.16 -12.91 -1.10
N GLY A 156 22.04 -11.65 -0.70
CA GLY A 156 21.56 -10.59 -1.58
C GLY A 156 20.05 -10.59 -1.88
N LEU A 157 19.27 -11.50 -1.28
CA LEU A 157 17.81 -11.50 -1.44
C LEU A 157 17.12 -10.68 -0.33
N TRP A 158 16.19 -9.83 -0.76
CA TRP A 158 15.41 -8.97 0.10
C TRP A 158 13.93 -9.11 -0.18
N ARG A 159 13.12 -9.02 0.86
CA ARG A 159 11.65 -8.98 0.75
C ARG A 159 11.22 -7.53 0.60
N ALA A 160 10.73 -7.16 -0.58
CA ALA A 160 10.14 -5.83 -0.80
C ALA A 160 8.90 -5.64 0.08
N GLN A 161 8.80 -4.47 0.68
CA GLN A 161 7.67 -4.01 1.47
C GLN A 161 7.03 -2.78 0.81
N THR A 162 6.11 -2.11 1.47
CA THR A 162 5.52 -0.83 1.03
C THR A 162 5.54 0.19 2.17
N PRO A 163 5.62 1.43 1.88
CA PRO A 163 5.83 2.09 0.59
C PRO A 163 7.17 1.84 0.04
#